data_74ecf967d67b0a3f72e97c0b96baf38b
#
_entry.id   74ecf967d67b0a3f72e97c0b96baf38b
#
_cell.length_a   1.000
_cell.length_b   1.000
_cell.length_c   1.000
_cell.angle_alpha   90.00
_cell.angle_beta   90.00
_cell.angle_gamma   90.00
#
_symmetry.space_group_name_H-M   'P 1'
#
loop_
_entity.id
_entity.type
_entity.pdbx_description
1 polymer ?
#
loop_
_entity_poly.entity_id
_entity_poly.type
_entity_poly.pdbx_seq_one_letter_code
_entity_poly.pdbx_strand_id
1 'polypeptide(L)'
;MQVSTSTNAYRLGLGSLLLIGLLGLGTTPGLAKDKKDKNEKETIRAVAMGTGTQMGENYNLTLHIFAYSTPEDKQALIDAFQQGQNQGLAKALSKMKAVGHVSTTGTMGYDVSFIRAIDTPTGPQIRFLTNRQIRNIEAATNSTTEYYDLTAGEINVNATNKKKSTGFIYPAARLVIDKQGEFQFLLNQNAWNLINILYLK
;
A
#
# COMPACT_ATOMS: atom_id res chain seq x y z
N MET A 1 53.87 -4.80 -50.27
CA MET A 1 53.36 -5.55 -51.43
C MET A 1 51.95 -5.06 -51.66
N GLN A 2 51.83 -4.13 -52.55
CA GLN A 2 51.01 -4.01 -53.76
C GLN A 2 49.51 -4.09 -53.47
N VAL A 3 48.81 -2.99 -53.56
CA VAL A 3 48.31 -2.23 -54.72
C VAL A 3 47.12 -2.93 -55.37
N SER A 4 45.96 -2.26 -55.41
CA SER A 4 45.32 -1.74 -56.67
C SER A 4 43.86 -1.37 -56.35
N THR A 5 43.51 -0.14 -56.28
CA THR A 5 42.78 0.74 -57.17
C THR A 5 41.81 0.08 -58.15
N SER A 6 40.56 0.54 -58.17
CA SER A 6 39.91 0.96 -59.41
C SER A 6 38.59 1.67 -59.21
N THR A 7 38.56 2.89 -59.59
CA THR A 7 37.57 3.86 -60.01
C THR A 7 36.62 3.36 -61.10
N ASN A 8 35.37 3.84 -61.11
CA ASN A 8 34.62 4.43 -62.29
C ASN A 8 33.14 4.57 -61.88
N ALA A 9 32.53 5.68 -61.74
CA ALA A 9 32.17 6.83 -62.59
C ALA A 9 31.16 6.51 -63.73
N TYR A 10 30.21 7.42 -63.82
CA TYR A 10 29.21 7.75 -64.84
C TYR A 10 27.86 7.01 -64.75
N ARG A 11 26.65 7.58 -65.00
CA ARG A 11 26.24 8.84 -65.65
C ARG A 11 24.77 9.11 -65.34
N LEU A 12 24.46 10.36 -65.33
CA LEU A 12 23.19 11.04 -65.51
C LEU A 12 22.10 10.33 -66.33
N GLY A 13 20.86 10.52 -65.92
CA GLY A 13 19.67 10.34 -66.71
C GLY A 13 18.50 11.12 -66.09
N LEU A 14 18.24 12.31 -66.65
CA LEU A 14 17.02 13.08 -66.42
C LEU A 14 15.82 12.32 -67.02
N GLY A 15 14.72 12.34 -66.29
CA GLY A 15 13.41 11.86 -66.74
C GLY A 15 12.31 12.37 -65.88
N SER A 16 11.78 13.54 -66.17
CA SER A 16 10.51 14.05 -65.61
C SER A 16 9.37 13.09 -65.96
N LEU A 17 8.57 12.77 -65.01
CA LEU A 17 7.12 12.62 -65.19
C LEU A 17 6.36 12.91 -63.91
N LEU A 18 5.60 13.99 -63.94
CA LEU A 18 4.54 14.30 -63.00
C LEU A 18 3.47 13.21 -63.09
N LEU A 19 3.08 12.64 -61.95
CA LEU A 19 1.77 12.05 -61.82
C LEU A 19 1.21 12.42 -60.44
N ILE A 20 0.24 13.27 -60.48
CA ILE A 20 -0.65 13.65 -59.40
C ILE A 20 -1.51 12.42 -59.07
N GLY A 21 -1.36 11.91 -57.89
CA GLY A 21 -2.20 10.88 -57.31
C GLY A 21 -2.68 11.35 -55.92
N LEU A 22 -3.86 11.93 -55.93
CA LEU A 22 -4.65 12.33 -54.79
C LEU A 22 -5.10 11.08 -54.04
N LEU A 23 -5.32 11.25 -52.72
CA LEU A 23 -6.17 10.46 -51.83
C LEU A 23 -5.52 9.37 -50.98
N GLY A 24 -5.70 9.62 -49.70
CA GLY A 24 -5.57 8.61 -48.67
C GLY A 24 -5.14 9.17 -47.33
N LEU A 25 -5.83 10.19 -46.81
CA LEU A 25 -5.79 10.50 -45.39
C LEU A 25 -6.44 9.35 -44.60
N GLY A 26 -5.74 8.27 -44.47
CA GLY A 26 -6.02 7.23 -43.50
C GLY A 26 -5.46 7.66 -42.14
N THR A 27 -6.18 8.50 -41.39
CA THR A 27 -5.96 8.63 -39.98
C THR A 27 -6.37 7.32 -39.32
N THR A 28 -5.41 6.42 -39.16
CA THR A 28 -5.59 5.35 -38.16
C THR A 28 -5.75 6.05 -36.84
N PRO A 29 -6.89 5.85 -36.13
CA PRO A 29 -6.95 6.26 -34.74
C PRO A 29 -5.91 5.42 -34.02
N GLY A 30 -4.79 6.04 -33.68
CA GLY A 30 -3.86 5.48 -32.73
C GLY A 30 -4.66 5.16 -31.50
N LEU A 31 -4.85 3.87 -31.23
CA LEU A 31 -5.23 3.42 -29.91
C LEU A 31 -4.23 4.06 -28.96
N ALA A 32 -4.65 5.16 -28.36
CA ALA A 32 -4.02 5.68 -27.17
C ALA A 32 -4.03 4.51 -26.18
N LYS A 33 -2.89 3.85 -26.09
CA LYS A 33 -2.62 2.93 -25.02
C LYS A 33 -2.72 3.80 -23.77
N ASP A 34 -3.87 3.76 -23.08
CA ASP A 34 -4.02 4.34 -21.78
C ASP A 34 -2.78 3.91 -21.00
N LYS A 35 -1.91 4.86 -20.72
CA LYS A 35 -0.89 4.68 -19.69
C LYS A 35 -1.70 4.49 -18.42
N LYS A 36 -1.96 3.23 -18.06
CA LYS A 36 -2.44 2.86 -16.76
C LYS A 36 -1.57 3.64 -15.78
N ASP A 37 -2.17 4.62 -15.12
CA ASP A 37 -1.51 5.42 -14.10
C ASP A 37 -0.92 4.43 -13.11
N LYS A 38 0.40 4.48 -12.91
CA LYS A 38 1.12 3.63 -11.96
C LYS A 38 0.73 3.90 -10.49
N ASN A 39 -0.34 4.59 -10.25
CA ASN A 39 -1.00 4.84 -8.99
C ASN A 39 -2.33 4.08 -8.89
N GLU A 40 -2.39 2.83 -9.31
CA GLU A 40 -3.53 1.98 -8.95
C GLU A 40 -3.53 1.85 -7.43
N LYS A 41 -4.40 2.62 -6.80
CA LYS A 41 -4.64 2.59 -5.37
C LYS A 41 -5.26 1.26 -5.01
N GLU A 42 -4.58 0.49 -4.20
CA GLU A 42 -5.13 -0.74 -3.66
C GLU A 42 -6.13 -0.40 -2.55
N THR A 43 -7.20 -1.13 -2.48
CA THR A 43 -8.24 -0.93 -1.45
C THR A 43 -8.56 -2.25 -0.77
N ILE A 44 -8.56 -2.26 0.54
CA ILE A 44 -9.00 -3.41 1.34
C ILE A 44 -10.25 -3.00 2.11
N ARG A 45 -11.31 -3.80 1.96
CA ARG A 45 -12.54 -3.67 2.76
C ARG A 45 -12.67 -4.89 3.64
N ALA A 46 -13.10 -4.69 4.87
CA ALA A 46 -13.32 -5.76 5.83
C ALA A 46 -14.41 -5.36 6.83
N VAL A 47 -14.87 -6.32 7.60
CA VAL A 47 -15.66 -6.05 8.80
C VAL A 47 -14.77 -6.33 10.00
N ALA A 48 -14.57 -5.32 10.83
CA ALA A 48 -13.88 -5.44 12.12
C ALA A 48 -14.90 -5.90 13.15
N MET A 49 -14.68 -7.06 13.74
CA MET A 49 -15.51 -7.65 14.81
C MET A 49 -14.79 -7.58 16.14
N GLY A 50 -15.44 -7.01 17.13
CA GLY A 50 -14.92 -6.94 18.48
C GLY A 50 -14.74 -8.31 19.12
N THR A 51 -13.73 -8.42 19.96
CA THR A 51 -13.45 -9.62 20.76
C THR A 51 -13.45 -9.27 22.25
N GLY A 52 -13.54 -10.28 23.11
CA GLY A 52 -13.53 -10.07 24.57
C GLY A 52 -14.69 -9.19 25.02
N THR A 53 -14.39 -8.06 25.63
CA THR A 53 -15.39 -7.11 26.16
C THR A 53 -16.18 -6.36 25.10
N GLN A 54 -15.70 -6.38 23.82
CA GLN A 54 -16.38 -5.77 22.68
C GLN A 54 -17.17 -6.77 21.83
N MET A 55 -17.37 -7.98 22.31
CA MET A 55 -18.12 -9.00 21.59
C MET A 55 -19.52 -8.49 21.22
N GLY A 56 -19.88 -8.60 19.93
CA GLY A 56 -21.13 -8.11 19.39
C GLY A 56 -21.02 -6.78 18.63
N GLU A 57 -19.97 -5.99 18.90
CA GLU A 57 -19.69 -4.78 18.14
C GLU A 57 -19.05 -5.13 16.80
N ASN A 58 -19.43 -4.38 15.75
CA ASN A 58 -18.81 -4.51 14.44
C ASN A 58 -18.81 -3.18 13.68
N TYR A 59 -17.76 -2.97 12.87
CA TYR A 59 -17.61 -1.80 12.03
C TYR A 59 -17.08 -2.21 10.65
N ASN A 60 -17.63 -1.62 9.58
CA ASN A 60 -16.98 -1.74 8.28
C ASN A 60 -15.70 -0.92 8.28
N LEU A 61 -14.62 -1.54 7.84
CA LEU A 61 -13.30 -0.94 7.73
C LEU A 61 -12.92 -0.87 6.25
N THR A 62 -12.37 0.27 5.84
CA THR A 62 -11.77 0.44 4.52
C THR A 62 -10.36 0.98 4.70
N LEU A 63 -9.38 0.28 4.13
CA LEU A 63 -7.99 0.71 4.04
C LEU A 63 -7.67 1.01 2.57
N HIS A 64 -7.34 2.26 2.27
CA HIS A 64 -6.79 2.68 0.98
C HIS A 64 -5.27 2.72 1.09
N ILE A 65 -4.58 2.05 0.16
CA ILE A 65 -3.13 2.02 0.07
C ILE A 65 -2.71 2.87 -1.11
N PHE A 66 -1.97 3.95 -0.85
CA PHE A 66 -1.45 4.87 -1.87
C PHE A 66 -0.04 4.49 -2.29
N ALA A 67 0.76 4.01 -1.34
CA ALA A 67 2.12 3.54 -1.52
C ALA A 67 2.49 2.57 -0.39
N TYR A 68 3.55 1.81 -0.60
CA TYR A 68 4.18 1.04 0.46
C TYR A 68 5.39 1.80 0.99
N SER A 69 5.61 1.68 2.30
CA SER A 69 6.77 2.26 2.99
C SER A 69 8.06 1.55 2.60
N THR A 70 9.15 2.31 2.58
CA THR A 70 10.46 1.82 2.21
C THR A 70 11.18 1.12 3.37
N PRO A 71 12.27 0.38 3.11
CA PRO A 71 13.12 -0.14 4.19
C PRO A 71 13.70 0.96 5.09
N GLU A 72 13.99 2.14 4.52
CA GLU A 72 14.48 3.31 5.24
C GLU A 72 13.43 3.87 6.20
N ASP A 73 12.16 3.93 5.76
CA ASP A 73 11.04 4.31 6.61
C ASP A 73 10.94 3.36 7.82
N LYS A 74 11.07 2.05 7.57
CA LYS A 74 11.08 1.05 8.64
C LYS A 74 12.21 1.28 9.61
N GLN A 75 13.44 1.52 9.12
CA GLN A 75 14.60 1.75 9.97
C GLN A 75 14.42 2.99 10.84
N ALA A 76 13.94 4.09 10.26
CA ALA A 76 13.66 5.32 10.99
C ALA A 76 12.64 5.09 12.14
N LEU A 77 11.65 4.24 11.92
CA LEU A 77 10.69 3.88 12.97
C LEU A 77 11.30 2.98 14.05
N ILE A 78 12.20 2.05 13.69
CA ILE A 78 12.95 1.24 14.65
C ILE A 78 13.82 2.14 15.53
N ASP A 79 14.55 3.07 14.94
CA ASP A 79 15.43 4.01 15.66
C ASP A 79 14.60 4.89 16.61
N ALA A 80 13.45 5.38 16.17
CA ALA A 80 12.53 6.16 16.99
C ALA A 80 11.95 5.33 18.16
N PHE A 81 11.66 4.06 17.92
CA PHE A 81 11.20 3.15 18.96
C PHE A 81 12.31 2.89 19.99
N GLN A 82 13.55 2.70 19.58
CA GLN A 82 14.68 2.51 20.50
C GLN A 82 14.92 3.73 21.39
N GLN A 83 14.66 4.94 20.88
CA GLN A 83 14.83 6.19 21.62
C GLN A 83 13.68 6.48 22.59
N GLY A 84 12.45 6.16 22.23
CA GLY A 84 11.28 6.59 22.97
C GLY A 84 10.14 5.57 23.03
N GLN A 85 10.43 4.28 22.77
CA GLN A 85 9.44 3.20 22.78
C GLN A 85 8.21 3.57 21.90
N ASN A 86 7.01 3.19 22.30
CA ASN A 86 5.80 3.48 21.54
C ASN A 86 5.51 5.00 21.37
N GLN A 87 5.92 5.84 22.33
CA GLN A 87 5.77 7.30 22.20
C GLN A 87 6.72 7.86 21.13
N GLY A 88 7.96 7.37 21.09
CA GLY A 88 8.92 7.71 20.02
C GLY A 88 8.39 7.31 18.65
N LEU A 89 7.82 6.12 18.56
CA LEU A 89 7.21 5.61 17.35
C LEU A 89 6.02 6.47 16.88
N ALA A 90 5.07 6.79 17.77
CA ALA A 90 3.94 7.65 17.46
C ALA A 90 4.39 9.05 16.99
N LYS A 91 5.39 9.63 17.64
CA LYS A 91 5.99 10.92 17.26
C LYS A 91 6.68 10.87 15.90
N ALA A 92 7.36 9.77 15.57
CA ALA A 92 7.97 9.59 14.26
C ALA A 92 6.90 9.44 13.18
N LEU A 93 5.92 8.57 13.38
CA LEU A 93 4.79 8.37 12.47
C LEU A 93 4.03 9.67 12.17
N SER A 94 3.87 10.56 13.17
CA SER A 94 3.17 11.84 12.98
C SER A 94 3.90 12.82 12.05
N LYS A 95 5.20 12.61 11.81
CA LYS A 95 6.02 13.41 10.90
C LYS A 95 6.17 12.80 9.52
N MET A 96 5.79 11.54 9.34
CA MET A 96 5.87 10.84 8.07
C MET A 96 4.69 11.25 7.17
N LYS A 97 4.94 11.23 5.86
CA LYS A 97 3.88 11.41 4.87
C LYS A 97 2.92 10.23 4.94
N ALA A 98 1.62 10.51 4.81
CA ALA A 98 0.62 9.47 4.69
C ALA A 98 0.85 8.63 3.42
N VAL A 99 0.91 7.31 3.59
CA VAL A 99 1.03 6.30 2.51
C VAL A 99 -0.27 5.55 2.31
N GLY A 100 -1.28 5.84 3.11
CA GLY A 100 -2.62 5.27 3.01
C GLY A 100 -3.62 6.02 3.88
N HIS A 101 -4.83 5.50 3.90
CA HIS A 101 -5.93 6.05 4.71
C HIS A 101 -6.82 4.91 5.19
N VAL A 102 -7.14 4.89 6.47
CA VAL A 102 -8.05 3.91 7.05
C VAL A 102 -9.29 4.59 7.60
N SER A 103 -10.46 4.08 7.27
CA SER A 103 -11.74 4.60 7.76
C SER A 103 -12.63 3.49 8.27
N THR A 104 -13.50 3.83 9.20
CA THR A 104 -14.59 2.99 9.67
C THR A 104 -15.93 3.67 9.42
N THR A 105 -17.02 2.89 9.46
CA THR A 105 -18.37 3.43 9.24
C THR A 105 -18.61 4.67 10.11
N GLY A 106 -19.05 5.75 9.49
CA GLY A 106 -19.41 7.00 10.17
C GLY A 106 -18.24 7.90 10.54
N THR A 107 -17.01 7.60 10.10
CA THR A 107 -15.83 8.44 10.33
C THR A 107 -15.23 8.98 9.04
N MET A 108 -14.54 10.11 9.13
CA MET A 108 -13.72 10.63 8.05
C MET A 108 -12.44 9.79 7.85
N GLY A 109 -12.10 8.94 8.81
CA GLY A 109 -10.91 8.10 8.78
C GLY A 109 -9.64 8.79 9.27
N TYR A 110 -8.52 8.08 9.12
CA TYR A 110 -7.21 8.43 9.66
C TYR A 110 -6.13 8.14 8.63
N ASP A 111 -5.14 9.00 8.57
CA ASP A 111 -3.95 8.77 7.76
C ASP A 111 -3.14 7.60 8.29
N VAL A 112 -2.67 6.78 7.37
CA VAL A 112 -1.77 5.67 7.63
C VAL A 112 -0.38 6.08 7.20
N SER A 113 0.52 6.20 8.16
CA SER A 113 1.88 6.71 7.92
C SER A 113 2.89 5.61 7.57
N PHE A 114 2.54 4.34 7.81
CA PHE A 114 3.38 3.21 7.47
C PHE A 114 2.54 2.03 7.00
N ILE A 115 2.88 1.51 5.81
CA ILE A 115 2.27 0.29 5.25
C ILE A 115 3.37 -0.55 4.64
N ARG A 116 3.42 -1.83 4.99
CA ARG A 116 4.35 -2.80 4.43
C ARG A 116 3.60 -4.03 3.92
N ALA A 117 3.97 -4.50 2.74
CA ALA A 117 3.60 -5.82 2.25
C ALA A 117 4.77 -6.78 2.42
N ILE A 118 4.48 -7.97 2.91
CA ILE A 118 5.42 -9.08 3.07
C ILE A 118 4.86 -10.23 2.23
N ASP A 119 5.63 -10.71 1.27
CA ASP A 119 5.21 -11.84 0.45
C ASP A 119 5.19 -13.12 1.27
N THR A 120 4.09 -13.85 1.18
CA THR A 120 3.95 -15.18 1.79
C THR A 120 3.49 -16.20 0.73
N PRO A 121 3.64 -17.50 0.97
CA PRO A 121 3.21 -18.53 0.01
C PRO A 121 1.72 -18.47 -0.35
N THR A 122 0.89 -17.87 0.50
CA THR A 122 -0.56 -17.78 0.29
C THR A 122 -1.00 -16.45 -0.30
N GLY A 123 -0.13 -15.44 -0.32
CA GLY A 123 -0.40 -14.08 -0.78
C GLY A 123 0.25 -13.04 0.13
N PRO A 124 0.04 -11.75 -0.10
CA PRO A 124 0.68 -10.72 0.69
C PRO A 124 0.11 -10.63 2.11
N GLN A 125 1.00 -10.48 3.09
CA GLN A 125 0.67 -10.02 4.43
C GLN A 125 0.88 -8.51 4.46
N ILE A 126 -0.17 -7.76 4.73
CA ILE A 126 -0.14 -6.29 4.75
C ILE A 126 -0.21 -5.84 6.21
N ARG A 127 0.83 -5.13 6.66
CA ARG A 127 0.90 -4.51 7.99
C ARG A 127 0.82 -3.01 7.85
N PHE A 128 0.08 -2.36 8.74
CA PHE A 128 -0.04 -0.91 8.74
C PHE A 128 -0.04 -0.31 10.14
N LEU A 129 0.44 0.93 10.23
CA LEU A 129 0.47 1.73 11.46
C LEU A 129 -0.09 3.13 11.17
N THR A 130 -0.90 3.62 12.10
CA THR A 130 -1.32 5.02 12.15
C THR A 130 -0.58 5.76 13.26
N ASN A 131 -0.56 7.07 13.21
CA ASN A 131 0.01 7.91 14.26
C ASN A 131 -0.99 8.26 15.37
N ARG A 132 -2.16 7.63 15.38
CA ARG A 132 -3.21 7.88 16.36
C ARG A 132 -4.18 6.71 16.46
N GLN A 133 -4.95 6.70 17.53
CA GLN A 133 -5.98 5.72 17.79
C GLN A 133 -7.20 5.91 16.88
N ILE A 134 -7.86 4.81 16.55
CA ILE A 134 -9.19 4.84 15.91
C ILE A 134 -10.24 4.92 17.02
N ARG A 135 -10.56 6.13 17.45
CA ARG A 135 -11.35 6.41 18.66
C ARG A 135 -12.74 5.81 18.70
N ASN A 136 -13.43 5.71 17.59
CA ASN A 136 -14.79 5.13 17.59
C ASN A 136 -14.80 3.63 17.90
N ILE A 137 -13.76 2.91 17.50
CA ILE A 137 -13.57 1.50 17.89
C ILE A 137 -13.05 1.44 19.34
N GLU A 138 -12.22 2.38 19.74
CA GLU A 138 -11.64 2.41 21.07
C GLU A 138 -12.63 2.89 22.15
N ALA A 139 -13.50 3.84 21.85
CA ALA A 139 -14.52 4.30 22.78
C ALA A 139 -15.42 3.16 23.28
N ALA A 140 -15.59 2.10 22.47
CA ALA A 140 -16.26 0.88 22.88
C ALA A 140 -15.42 0.04 23.87
N THR A 141 -14.12 0.32 24.03
CA THR A 141 -13.23 -0.47 24.88
C THR A 141 -13.08 0.04 26.30
N ASN A 142 -13.54 1.27 26.56
CA ASN A 142 -13.43 1.93 27.88
C ASN A 142 -12.00 1.90 28.48
N SER A 143 -10.96 1.82 27.62
CA SER A 143 -9.56 1.75 28.05
C SER A 143 -8.99 3.15 28.21
N THR A 144 -8.83 3.59 29.43
CA THR A 144 -8.16 4.85 29.81
C THR A 144 -6.63 4.75 29.76
N THR A 145 -6.06 3.94 28.91
CA THR A 145 -4.61 3.72 28.88
C THR A 145 -3.92 4.83 28.10
N GLU A 146 -3.29 5.72 28.81
CA GLU A 146 -2.53 6.89 28.33
C GLU A 146 -1.35 6.60 27.36
N TYR A 147 -1.07 5.34 27.04
CA TYR A 147 0.16 4.93 26.36
C TYR A 147 -0.01 4.30 24.99
N TYR A 148 -1.22 4.27 24.45
CA TYR A 148 -1.52 3.58 23.17
C TYR A 148 -1.93 4.58 22.09
N ASP A 149 -0.98 5.37 21.61
CA ASP A 149 -1.25 6.48 20.69
C ASP A 149 -1.34 6.08 19.23
N LEU A 150 -1.33 4.79 18.92
CA LEU A 150 -1.38 4.31 17.54
C LEU A 150 -2.38 3.18 17.35
N THR A 151 -2.85 3.06 16.13
CA THR A 151 -3.55 1.86 15.66
C THR A 151 -2.59 1.05 14.80
N ALA A 152 -2.63 -0.26 14.96
CA ALA A 152 -1.87 -1.18 14.14
C ALA A 152 -2.76 -2.30 13.62
N GLY A 153 -2.53 -2.75 12.40
CA GLY A 153 -3.27 -3.85 11.81
C GLY A 153 -2.42 -4.75 10.95
N GLU A 154 -2.89 -5.97 10.79
CA GLU A 154 -2.32 -6.98 9.92
C GLU A 154 -3.43 -7.66 9.11
N ILE A 155 -3.22 -7.81 7.82
CA ILE A 155 -4.14 -8.44 6.91
C ILE A 155 -3.39 -9.48 6.09
N ASN A 156 -3.77 -10.73 6.24
CA ASN A 156 -3.22 -11.87 5.49
C ASN A 156 -4.14 -12.14 4.30
N VAL A 157 -3.76 -11.67 3.13
CA VAL A 157 -4.53 -11.85 1.91
C VAL A 157 -4.26 -13.25 1.35
N ASN A 158 -5.32 -14.05 1.17
CA ASN A 158 -5.19 -15.32 0.48
C ASN A 158 -5.54 -15.12 -1.01
N ALA A 159 -4.52 -15.17 -1.86
CA ALA A 159 -4.65 -14.93 -3.30
C ALA A 159 -5.45 -16.02 -4.02
N THR A 160 -5.38 -17.26 -3.54
CA THR A 160 -6.06 -18.41 -4.15
C THR A 160 -7.51 -18.54 -3.69
N ASN A 161 -7.77 -18.24 -2.42
CA ASN A 161 -9.09 -18.33 -1.85
C ASN A 161 -9.37 -17.10 -0.96
N LYS A 162 -9.99 -16.09 -1.57
CA LYS A 162 -10.29 -14.82 -0.89
C LYS A 162 -11.04 -14.98 0.44
N LYS A 163 -11.89 -16.03 0.56
CA LYS A 163 -12.63 -16.33 1.79
C LYS A 163 -11.73 -16.80 2.95
N LYS A 164 -10.50 -17.21 2.67
CA LYS A 164 -9.50 -17.61 3.66
C LYS A 164 -8.58 -16.45 4.08
N SER A 165 -8.81 -15.25 3.57
CA SER A 165 -8.12 -14.07 4.04
C SER A 165 -8.51 -13.80 5.48
N THR A 166 -7.53 -13.49 6.32
CA THR A 166 -7.69 -13.20 7.75
C THR A 166 -6.99 -11.90 8.11
N GLY A 167 -7.32 -11.32 9.22
CA GLY A 167 -6.63 -10.15 9.71
C GLY A 167 -7.12 -9.74 11.08
N PHE A 168 -6.44 -8.77 11.63
CA PHE A 168 -6.83 -8.13 12.87
C PHE A 168 -6.39 -6.68 12.91
N ILE A 169 -7.02 -5.91 13.78
CA ILE A 169 -6.67 -4.52 14.07
C ILE A 169 -6.70 -4.29 15.58
N TYR A 170 -5.70 -3.59 16.06
CA TYR A 170 -5.61 -3.06 17.43
C TYR A 170 -5.84 -1.56 17.34
N PRO A 171 -7.02 -1.07 17.75
CA PRO A 171 -7.36 0.37 17.67
C PRO A 171 -6.45 1.25 18.52
N ALA A 172 -5.96 0.69 19.62
CA ALA A 172 -4.96 1.27 20.49
C ALA A 172 -3.84 0.24 20.67
N ALA A 173 -2.78 0.36 19.87
CA ALA A 173 -1.75 -0.66 19.78
C ALA A 173 -0.51 -0.34 20.61
N ARG A 174 0.03 -1.36 21.25
CA ARG A 174 1.38 -1.37 21.79
C ARG A 174 2.22 -2.37 21.01
N LEU A 175 3.37 -1.91 20.53
CA LEU A 175 4.29 -2.69 19.73
C LEU A 175 5.56 -3.00 20.53
N VAL A 176 6.22 -4.06 20.10
CA VAL A 176 7.58 -4.44 20.50
C VAL A 176 8.37 -4.74 19.24
N ILE A 177 9.70 -4.70 19.34
CA ILE A 177 10.59 -5.12 18.24
C ILE A 177 11.16 -6.47 18.62
N ASP A 178 11.04 -7.45 17.70
CA ASP A 178 11.62 -8.76 17.87
C ASP A 178 13.13 -8.79 17.57
N LYS A 179 13.75 -9.97 17.72
CA LYS A 179 15.19 -10.16 17.46
C LYS A 179 15.57 -9.97 15.99
N GLN A 180 14.61 -10.06 15.08
CA GLN A 180 14.75 -9.87 13.64
C GLN A 180 14.58 -8.40 13.22
N GLY A 181 14.29 -7.50 14.17
CA GLY A 181 14.00 -6.10 13.91
C GLY A 181 12.62 -5.89 13.25
N GLU A 182 11.67 -6.78 13.50
CA GLU A 182 10.30 -6.64 13.01
C GLU A 182 9.39 -6.15 14.14
N PHE A 183 8.46 -5.25 13.80
CA PHE A 183 7.43 -4.83 14.73
C PHE A 183 6.45 -5.97 14.98
N GLN A 184 6.25 -6.29 16.25
CA GLN A 184 5.30 -7.29 16.72
C GLN A 184 4.28 -6.66 17.67
N PHE A 185 3.08 -7.22 17.64
CA PHE A 185 2.02 -6.79 18.56
C PHE A 185 2.30 -7.36 19.95
N LEU A 186 2.20 -6.50 20.97
CA LEU A 186 2.30 -7.00 22.33
C LEU A 186 1.09 -7.89 22.63
N LEU A 187 1.36 -9.09 23.12
CA LEU A 187 0.31 -9.99 23.57
C LEU A 187 -0.52 -9.35 24.71
N ASN A 188 -1.77 -9.77 24.86
CA ASN A 188 -2.74 -9.28 25.85
C ASN A 188 -3.44 -7.94 25.47
N GLN A 189 -3.46 -7.58 24.21
CA GLN A 189 -4.31 -6.51 23.70
C GLN A 189 -5.60 -7.10 23.13
N ASN A 190 -6.71 -6.35 23.22
CA ASN A 190 -7.97 -6.74 22.60
C ASN A 190 -7.91 -6.42 21.08
N ALA A 191 -7.65 -7.44 20.30
CA ALA A 191 -7.71 -7.31 18.84
C ALA A 191 -9.16 -7.34 18.36
N TRP A 192 -9.43 -6.62 17.29
CA TRP A 192 -10.63 -6.80 16.51
C TRP A 192 -10.32 -7.69 15.32
N ASN A 193 -11.06 -8.77 15.15
CA ASN A 193 -10.87 -9.67 14.00
C ASN A 193 -11.41 -9.03 12.74
N LEU A 194 -10.64 -9.10 11.65
CA LEU A 194 -11.07 -8.68 10.33
C LEU A 194 -11.60 -9.88 9.56
N ILE A 195 -12.86 -9.80 9.19
CA ILE A 195 -13.55 -10.82 8.41
C ILE A 195 -14.12 -10.23 7.12
N ASN A 196 -14.58 -11.09 6.19
CA ASN A 196 -15.11 -10.68 4.90
C ASN A 196 -14.15 -9.76 4.13
N ILE A 197 -12.87 -10.09 4.17
CA ILE A 197 -11.82 -9.28 3.58
C ILE A 197 -11.91 -9.33 2.07
N LEU A 198 -12.07 -8.16 1.46
CA LEU A 198 -12.08 -7.93 0.03
C LEU A 198 -10.88 -7.07 -0.35
N TYR A 199 -9.93 -7.65 -1.09
CA TYR A 199 -8.75 -6.96 -1.61
C TYR A 199 -8.96 -6.60 -3.08
N LEU A 200 -8.89 -5.32 -3.39
CA LEU A 200 -9.11 -4.71 -4.70
C LEU A 200 -7.80 -4.04 -5.16
N LYS A 201 -7.36 -4.37 -6.36
CA LYS A 201 -6.22 -3.78 -7.07
C LYS A 201 -6.69 -2.98 -8.27
#